data_0e7b3ee6460e2b895d149ec9292717a9
#
_entry.id   0e7b3ee6460e2b895d149ec9292717a9
#
_cell.length_a   1.000
_cell.length_b   1.000
_cell.length_c   1.000
_cell.angle_alpha   90.00
_cell.angle_beta   90.00
_cell.angle_gamma   90.00
#
_symmetry.space_group_name_H-M   'P 1'
#
loop_
_entity.id
_entity.type
_entity.pdbx_description
1 polymer ?
#
loop_
_entity_poly.entity_id
_entity_poly.type
_entity_poly.pdbx_seq_one_letter_code
_entity_poly.pdbx_strand_id
1 'polypeptide(L)'
;MKLHIVVLWITFTIDRLSKMRKLTCHCGLVEIEIDIKDSFEDLYRCNCSMCIRKGAITAIVNKEDLKVVKGMDKLKCYQFKTKVAKHYFCSNCGIQTHNLRRRDPNTYGINIACINDISTKELFDFKVRINDGRNHIMDRK
;
A
#
# COMPACT_ATOMS: atom_id res chain seq x y z
N MET A 1 57.11 -11.62 -17.26
CA MET A 1 56.21 -11.71 -16.09
C MET A 1 54.97 -10.90 -16.42
N LYS A 2 53.84 -11.57 -16.77
CA LYS A 2 52.58 -10.90 -17.15
C LYS A 2 51.73 -10.78 -15.91
N LEU A 3 51.49 -9.54 -15.47
CA LEU A 3 50.49 -9.25 -14.40
C LEU A 3 49.10 -9.42 -14.97
N HIS A 4 48.37 -10.39 -14.48
CA HIS A 4 46.93 -10.53 -14.75
C HIS A 4 46.18 -9.63 -13.77
N ILE A 5 45.66 -8.53 -14.26
CA ILE A 5 44.73 -7.68 -13.50
C ILE A 5 43.37 -8.38 -13.55
N VAL A 6 42.99 -8.99 -12.46
CA VAL A 6 41.66 -9.48 -12.24
C VAL A 6 40.78 -8.27 -11.92
N VAL A 7 40.03 -7.80 -12.92
CA VAL A 7 38.99 -6.79 -12.70
C VAL A 7 37.83 -7.48 -12.06
N LEU A 8 37.69 -7.34 -10.73
CA LEU A 8 36.51 -7.77 -10.01
C LEU A 8 35.36 -6.81 -10.40
N TRP A 9 34.45 -7.31 -11.23
CA TRP A 9 33.17 -6.66 -11.45
C TRP A 9 32.34 -6.81 -10.17
N ILE A 10 32.43 -5.79 -9.29
CA ILE A 10 31.45 -5.66 -8.21
C ILE A 10 30.16 -5.17 -8.89
N THR A 11 29.29 -6.10 -9.20
CA THR A 11 27.90 -5.76 -9.51
C THR A 11 27.28 -5.20 -8.24
N PHE A 12 27.31 -3.88 -8.09
CA PHE A 12 26.40 -3.19 -7.19
C PHE A 12 24.98 -3.46 -7.73
N THR A 13 24.35 -4.50 -7.26
CA THR A 13 22.91 -4.52 -7.20
C THR A 13 22.54 -3.34 -6.30
N ILE A 14 22.09 -2.24 -6.91
CA ILE A 14 21.41 -1.17 -6.20
C ILE A 14 20.11 -1.85 -5.73
N ASP A 15 20.20 -2.48 -4.58
CA ASP A 15 19.04 -2.89 -3.82
C ASP A 15 18.31 -1.58 -3.55
N ARG A 16 17.13 -1.41 -4.19
CA ARG A 16 16.35 -0.18 -4.09
C ARG A 16 16.07 0.01 -2.61
N LEU A 17 16.74 1.00 -2.02
CA LEU A 17 16.63 1.32 -0.62
C LEU A 17 15.15 1.50 -0.27
N SER A 18 14.67 0.71 0.70
CA SER A 18 13.39 0.93 1.31
C SER A 18 13.37 2.32 1.94
N LYS A 19 12.23 2.98 1.90
CA LYS A 19 12.06 4.32 2.44
C LYS A 19 10.91 4.33 3.42
N MET A 20 11.19 4.77 4.63
CA MET A 20 10.14 5.05 5.60
C MET A 20 9.31 6.25 5.14
N ARG A 21 8.01 6.06 5.01
CA ARG A 21 7.07 7.11 4.67
C ARG A 21 5.97 7.21 5.73
N LYS A 22 5.42 8.40 5.84
CA LYS A 22 4.31 8.69 6.73
C LYS A 22 3.02 8.79 5.94
N LEU A 23 1.99 8.08 6.43
CA LEU A 23 0.64 8.10 5.92
C LEU A 23 -0.27 8.64 7.01
N THR A 24 -1.10 9.63 6.68
CA THR A 24 -2.06 10.22 7.63
C THR A 24 -3.47 10.24 7.06
N CYS A 25 -4.47 10.10 7.91
CA CYS A 25 -5.85 10.43 7.54
C CYS A 25 -6.02 11.94 7.38
N HIS A 26 -7.15 12.37 6.82
CA HIS A 26 -7.39 13.79 6.56
C HIS A 26 -7.30 14.67 7.82
N CYS A 27 -7.89 14.25 8.94
CA CYS A 27 -7.89 15.05 10.17
C CYS A 27 -6.59 14.93 11.00
N GLY A 28 -5.67 14.05 10.60
CA GLY A 28 -4.38 13.85 11.26
C GLY A 28 -4.43 13.03 12.56
N LEU A 29 -5.59 12.53 13.00
CA LEU A 29 -5.70 11.72 14.21
C LEU A 29 -5.09 10.33 14.06
N VAL A 30 -5.04 9.80 12.83
CA VAL A 30 -4.39 8.53 12.51
C VAL A 30 -3.12 8.79 11.74
N GLU A 31 -2.02 8.24 12.22
CA GLU A 31 -0.72 8.30 11.58
C GLU A 31 -0.11 6.91 11.53
N ILE A 32 0.42 6.56 10.36
CA ILE A 32 0.98 5.25 10.05
C ILE A 32 2.35 5.45 9.42
N GLU A 33 3.33 4.70 9.89
CA GLU A 33 4.62 4.56 9.22
C GLU A 33 4.60 3.33 8.33
N ILE A 34 5.10 3.49 7.13
CA ILE A 34 5.23 2.40 6.14
C ILE A 34 6.65 2.37 5.60
N ASP A 35 7.20 1.15 5.49
CA ASP A 35 8.43 0.92 4.76
C ASP A 35 8.08 0.46 3.34
N ILE A 36 8.29 1.32 2.36
CA ILE A 36 7.94 1.05 0.97
C ILE A 36 9.05 1.57 0.06
N LYS A 37 9.29 0.88 -1.04
CA LYS A 37 10.25 1.30 -2.04
C LYS A 37 9.88 2.66 -2.63
N ASP A 38 10.89 3.44 -3.02
CA ASP A 38 10.70 4.77 -3.60
C ASP A 38 9.86 4.75 -4.90
N SER A 39 9.90 3.65 -5.66
CA SER A 39 9.10 3.50 -6.87
C SER A 39 7.84 2.67 -6.59
N PHE A 40 6.69 3.23 -6.88
CA PHE A 40 5.42 2.52 -6.88
C PHE A 40 5.27 1.77 -8.21
N GLU A 41 5.61 0.48 -8.24
CA GLU A 41 5.62 -0.30 -9.49
C GLU A 41 4.30 -0.99 -9.79
N ASP A 42 3.48 -1.28 -8.78
CA ASP A 42 2.25 -2.06 -8.92
C ASP A 42 1.07 -1.39 -8.21
N LEU A 43 0.69 -0.21 -8.70
CA LEU A 43 -0.48 0.50 -8.22
C LEU A 43 -1.75 -0.03 -8.88
N TYR A 44 -2.81 -0.15 -8.10
CA TYR A 44 -4.10 -0.62 -8.62
C TYR A 44 -5.30 0.09 -8.01
N ARG A 45 -6.40 0.08 -8.76
CA ARG A 45 -7.76 0.31 -8.28
C ARG A 45 -8.53 -1.00 -8.36
N CYS A 46 -9.30 -1.30 -7.36
CA CYS A 46 -10.14 -2.49 -7.35
C CYS A 46 -11.58 -2.12 -7.72
N ASN A 47 -12.20 -2.94 -8.58
CA ASN A 47 -13.57 -2.73 -9.04
C ASN A 47 -14.63 -3.45 -8.16
N CYS A 48 -14.25 -4.05 -7.04
CA CYS A 48 -15.23 -4.66 -6.14
C CYS A 48 -16.20 -3.61 -5.59
N SER A 49 -17.35 -4.07 -5.08
CA SER A 49 -18.43 -3.17 -4.62
C SER A 49 -18.00 -2.16 -3.56
N MET A 50 -17.03 -2.50 -2.73
CA MET A 50 -16.48 -1.61 -1.71
C MET A 50 -15.43 -0.66 -2.29
N CYS A 51 -14.43 -1.21 -2.98
CA CYS A 51 -13.29 -0.42 -3.44
C CYS A 51 -13.65 0.57 -4.56
N ILE A 52 -14.61 0.23 -5.42
CA ILE A 52 -15.08 1.16 -6.46
C ILE A 52 -15.68 2.44 -5.84
N ARG A 53 -16.33 2.31 -4.68
CA ARG A 53 -16.92 3.45 -3.96
C ARG A 53 -15.86 4.30 -3.27
N LYS A 54 -14.80 3.69 -2.77
CA LYS A 54 -13.65 4.41 -2.19
C LYS A 54 -12.86 5.19 -3.23
N GLY A 55 -12.71 4.64 -4.43
CA GLY A 55 -11.92 5.24 -5.50
C GLY A 55 -10.41 5.32 -5.21
N ALA A 56 -9.92 4.64 -4.17
CA ALA A 56 -8.54 4.70 -3.74
C ALA A 56 -7.58 4.06 -4.76
N ILE A 57 -6.43 4.68 -4.95
CA ILE A 57 -5.27 4.06 -5.57
C ILE A 57 -4.50 3.34 -4.48
N THR A 58 -4.20 2.07 -4.70
CA THR A 58 -3.66 1.18 -3.68
C THR A 58 -2.28 0.68 -4.07
N ALA A 59 -1.34 0.77 -3.13
CA ALA A 59 -0.07 0.04 -3.16
C ALA A 59 -0.12 -1.14 -2.17
N ILE A 60 0.73 -2.13 -2.38
CA ILE A 60 0.83 -3.31 -1.50
C ILE A 60 2.09 -3.18 -0.66
N VAL A 61 1.94 -3.42 0.64
CA VAL A 61 3.05 -3.52 1.60
C VAL A 61 2.93 -4.82 2.39
N ASN A 62 4.05 -5.37 2.86
CA ASN A 62 3.99 -6.49 3.78
C ASN A 62 3.42 -6.03 5.13
N LYS A 63 2.85 -6.97 5.85
CA LYS A 63 2.19 -6.65 7.13
C LYS A 63 3.17 -6.09 8.16
N GLU A 64 4.40 -6.59 8.18
CA GLU A 64 5.48 -6.10 9.05
C GLU A 64 5.99 -4.71 8.68
N ASP A 65 5.76 -4.26 7.46
CA ASP A 65 6.24 -2.97 6.93
C ASP A 65 5.25 -1.81 7.21
N LEU A 66 4.17 -2.08 7.95
CA LEU A 66 3.16 -1.09 8.32
C LEU A 66 3.00 -1.04 9.83
N LYS A 67 3.15 0.15 10.40
CA LYS A 67 2.98 0.38 11.83
C LYS A 67 2.09 1.59 12.09
N VAL A 68 0.99 1.40 12.81
CA VAL A 68 0.18 2.50 13.31
C VAL A 68 0.92 3.14 14.49
N VAL A 69 1.34 4.38 14.34
CA VAL A 69 2.13 5.10 15.37
C VAL A 69 1.28 6.07 16.18
N LYS A 70 0.10 6.46 15.65
CA LYS A 70 -0.84 7.35 16.34
C LYS A 70 -2.27 7.00 15.96
N GLY A 71 -3.19 7.07 16.90
CA GLY A 71 -4.62 6.99 16.64
C GLY A 71 -5.15 5.56 16.40
N MET A 72 -4.53 4.54 16.98
CA MET A 72 -5.04 3.17 16.92
C MET A 72 -6.48 3.07 17.41
N ASP A 73 -6.84 3.83 18.46
CA ASP A 73 -8.18 3.92 19.04
C ASP A 73 -9.18 4.66 18.14
N LYS A 74 -8.70 5.42 17.15
CA LYS A 74 -9.52 6.12 16.13
C LYS A 74 -9.78 5.28 14.90
N LEU A 75 -9.03 4.22 14.67
CA LEU A 75 -9.27 3.30 13.56
C LEU A 75 -10.49 2.43 13.83
N LYS A 76 -11.39 2.39 12.85
CA LYS A 76 -12.49 1.43 12.78
C LYS A 76 -12.24 0.46 11.65
N CYS A 77 -12.81 -0.72 11.78
CA CYS A 77 -12.72 -1.80 10.80
C CYS A 77 -14.09 -2.13 10.26
N TYR A 78 -14.20 -2.14 8.93
CA TYR A 78 -15.38 -2.63 8.23
C TYR A 78 -15.05 -3.92 7.49
N GLN A 79 -15.93 -4.89 7.59
CA GLN A 79 -15.83 -6.18 6.93
C GLN A 79 -17.18 -6.58 6.33
N PHE A 80 -17.14 -7.33 5.24
CA PHE A 80 -18.35 -7.83 4.57
C PHE A 80 -18.09 -9.18 3.89
N LYS A 81 -19.13 -9.87 3.45
CA LYS A 81 -19.11 -11.20 2.82
C LYS A 81 -18.27 -12.20 3.64
N THR A 82 -17.14 -12.65 3.12
CA THR A 82 -16.29 -13.66 3.77
C THR A 82 -15.59 -13.16 5.04
N LYS A 83 -15.59 -11.85 5.27
CA LYS A 83 -14.93 -11.20 6.42
C LYS A 83 -13.44 -11.52 6.56
N VAL A 84 -12.76 -11.88 5.47
CA VAL A 84 -11.31 -12.05 5.43
C VAL A 84 -10.64 -10.70 5.26
N ALA A 85 -11.07 -9.90 4.28
CA ALA A 85 -10.58 -8.53 4.11
C ALA A 85 -11.07 -7.64 5.27
N LYS A 86 -10.18 -6.76 5.74
CA LYS A 86 -10.47 -5.79 6.79
C LYS A 86 -10.16 -4.40 6.28
N HIS A 87 -11.16 -3.53 6.24
CA HIS A 87 -11.01 -2.16 5.75
C HIS A 87 -10.94 -1.20 6.93
N TYR A 88 -9.78 -0.55 7.09
CA TYR A 88 -9.53 0.36 8.20
C TYR A 88 -9.68 1.82 7.76
N PHE A 89 -10.40 2.58 8.57
CA PHE A 89 -10.66 3.99 8.32
C PHE A 89 -10.68 4.78 9.63
N CYS A 90 -10.38 6.07 9.52
CA CYS A 90 -10.47 6.98 10.67
C CYS A 90 -11.94 7.20 11.05
N SER A 91 -12.29 6.96 12.32
CA SER A 91 -13.67 7.16 12.80
C SER A 91 -14.09 8.63 12.85
N ASN A 92 -13.14 9.57 12.84
CA ASN A 92 -13.42 11.00 12.89
C ASN A 92 -13.65 11.60 11.50
N CYS A 93 -12.73 11.36 10.55
CA CYS A 93 -12.85 11.94 9.20
C CYS A 93 -13.35 10.96 8.12
N GLY A 94 -13.47 9.67 8.45
CA GLY A 94 -13.98 8.64 7.53
C GLY A 94 -12.98 8.18 6.46
N ILE A 95 -11.78 8.75 6.38
CA ILE A 95 -10.79 8.38 5.36
C ILE A 95 -10.24 6.99 5.61
N GLN A 96 -10.35 6.15 4.60
CA GLN A 96 -9.72 4.83 4.62
C GLN A 96 -8.22 4.97 4.42
N THR A 97 -7.46 4.40 5.34
CA THR A 97 -5.99 4.44 5.32
C THR A 97 -5.38 3.19 4.69
N HIS A 98 -5.86 2.02 5.07
CA HIS A 98 -5.35 0.73 4.60
C HIS A 98 -6.41 -0.38 4.72
N ASN A 99 -6.12 -1.53 4.13
CA ASN A 99 -6.93 -2.72 4.29
C ASN A 99 -6.06 -3.98 4.34
N LEU A 100 -6.44 -4.94 5.18
CA LEU A 100 -5.92 -6.31 5.09
C LEU A 100 -6.50 -6.96 3.83
N ARG A 101 -5.62 -7.52 3.00
CA ARG A 101 -6.01 -8.06 1.70
C ARG A 101 -6.59 -9.47 1.82
N ARG A 102 -7.70 -9.74 1.13
CA ARG A 102 -8.29 -11.07 1.08
C ARG A 102 -7.40 -12.07 0.35
N ARG A 103 -6.77 -11.64 -0.75
CA ARG A 103 -5.93 -12.51 -1.59
C ARG A 103 -4.67 -12.98 -0.88
N ASP A 104 -4.11 -12.13 -0.03
CA ASP A 104 -2.91 -12.42 0.75
C ASP A 104 -2.99 -11.69 2.10
N PRO A 105 -3.44 -12.38 3.16
CA PRO A 105 -3.59 -11.77 4.49
C PRO A 105 -2.27 -11.42 5.19
N ASN A 106 -1.12 -11.73 4.58
CA ASN A 106 0.20 -11.26 5.03
C ASN A 106 0.56 -9.87 4.48
N THR A 107 -0.34 -9.27 3.71
CA THR A 107 -0.13 -7.96 3.09
C THR A 107 -1.28 -7.00 3.37
N TYR A 108 -0.93 -5.72 3.41
CA TYR A 108 -1.89 -4.62 3.41
C TYR A 108 -1.92 -3.93 2.04
N GLY A 109 -3.11 -3.48 1.65
CA GLY A 109 -3.28 -2.44 0.65
C GLY A 109 -3.33 -1.08 1.33
N ILE A 110 -2.49 -0.14 0.93
CA ILE A 110 -2.46 1.21 1.49
C ILE A 110 -3.06 2.21 0.51
N ASN A 111 -3.76 3.20 1.03
CA ASN A 111 -4.26 4.33 0.23
C ASN A 111 -3.12 5.32 0.00
N ILE A 112 -2.55 5.33 -1.20
CA ILE A 112 -1.37 6.17 -1.49
C ILE A 112 -1.68 7.67 -1.46
N ALA A 113 -2.94 8.07 -1.63
CA ALA A 113 -3.34 9.48 -1.48
C ALA A 113 -3.18 10.01 -0.04
N CYS A 114 -3.05 9.11 0.94
CA CYS A 114 -2.77 9.46 2.33
C CYS A 114 -1.27 9.58 2.64
N ILE A 115 -0.38 9.26 1.71
CA ILE A 115 1.08 9.39 1.92
C ILE A 115 1.47 10.86 1.81
N ASN A 116 2.11 11.38 2.86
CA ASN A 116 2.33 12.83 3.01
C ASN A 116 3.30 13.42 1.98
N ASP A 117 4.26 12.64 1.48
CA ASP A 117 5.31 13.10 0.57
C ASP A 117 5.03 12.80 -0.91
N ILE A 118 3.79 12.46 -1.25
CA ILE A 118 3.33 12.36 -2.65
C ILE A 118 2.58 13.64 -3.01
N SER A 119 3.06 14.34 -4.03
CA SER A 119 2.39 15.52 -4.55
C SER A 119 1.11 15.15 -5.32
N THR A 120 0.18 16.10 -5.44
CA THR A 120 -1.05 15.92 -6.23
C THR A 120 -0.72 15.57 -7.69
N LYS A 121 0.31 16.20 -8.26
CA LYS A 121 0.75 15.92 -9.63
C LYS A 121 1.21 14.47 -9.77
N GLU A 122 2.08 14.00 -8.89
CA GLU A 122 2.54 12.60 -8.90
C GLU A 122 1.36 11.64 -8.78
N LEU A 123 0.42 11.91 -7.86
CA LEU A 123 -0.74 11.06 -7.65
C LEU A 123 -1.60 10.91 -8.92
N PHE A 124 -1.77 11.97 -9.70
CA PHE A 124 -2.53 11.94 -10.95
C PHE A 124 -1.75 11.35 -12.13
N ASP A 125 -0.42 11.42 -12.10
CA ASP A 125 0.44 10.93 -13.17
C ASP A 125 0.74 9.42 -13.05
N PHE A 126 0.43 8.78 -11.92
CA PHE A 126 0.67 7.35 -11.73
C PHE A 126 -0.09 6.48 -12.73
N LYS A 127 0.61 5.51 -13.29
CA LYS A 127 -0.03 4.42 -14.04
C LYS A 127 -0.67 3.44 -13.06
N VAL A 128 -1.96 3.22 -13.21
CA VAL A 128 -2.77 2.42 -12.29
C VAL A 128 -3.49 1.33 -13.06
N ARG A 129 -3.28 0.07 -12.69
CA ARG A 129 -4.03 -1.06 -13.24
C ARG A 129 -5.37 -1.24 -12.53
N ILE A 130 -6.28 -1.96 -13.17
CA ILE A 130 -7.54 -2.38 -12.57
C ILE A 130 -7.39 -3.80 -12.02
N ASN A 131 -7.71 -3.97 -10.75
CA ASN A 131 -7.84 -5.28 -10.12
C ASN A 131 -9.31 -5.71 -10.16
N ASP A 132 -9.57 -6.90 -10.74
CA ASP A 132 -10.94 -7.42 -10.85
C ASP A 132 -11.40 -8.09 -9.56
N GLY A 133 -11.81 -7.28 -8.60
CA GLY A 133 -12.35 -7.74 -7.32
C GLY A 133 -13.80 -8.21 -7.40
N ARG A 134 -14.53 -7.92 -8.47
CA ARG A 134 -15.90 -8.45 -8.69
C ARG A 134 -15.88 -9.93 -9.00
N ASN A 135 -14.90 -10.38 -9.79
CA ASN A 135 -14.64 -11.78 -10.11
C ASN A 135 -13.40 -12.26 -9.37
N HIS A 136 -13.43 -12.15 -8.04
CA HIS A 136 -12.25 -12.43 -7.22
C HIS A 136 -11.77 -13.87 -7.44
N ILE A 137 -10.45 -14.05 -7.58
CA ILE A 137 -9.84 -15.35 -7.88
C ILE A 137 -10.23 -16.42 -6.86
N MET A 138 -10.42 -16.05 -5.59
CA MET A 138 -10.83 -16.98 -4.53
C MET A 138 -12.31 -17.35 -4.57
N ASP A 139 -13.12 -16.70 -5.40
CA ASP A 139 -14.55 -17.03 -5.63
C ASP A 139 -14.75 -17.84 -6.91
N ARG A 140 -13.68 -18.05 -7.69
CA ARG A 140 -13.73 -18.87 -8.90
C ARG A 140 -13.72 -20.34 -8.49
N LYS A 141 -14.75 -21.08 -8.93
CA LYS A 141 -14.84 -22.53 -8.78
C LYS A 141 -14.06 -23.23 -9.88
#